data_112aec6452471f102fb229ef912205ca
#
_entry.id   112aec6452471f102fb229ef912205ca
#
_cell.length_a   1.000
_cell.length_b   1.000
_cell.length_c   1.000
_cell.angle_alpha   90.00
_cell.angle_beta   90.00
_cell.angle_gamma   90.00
#
_symmetry.space_group_name_H-M   'P 1'
#
loop_
_entity.id
_entity.type
_entity.pdbx_description
1 polymer ?
#
loop_
_entity_poly.entity_id
_entity_poly.type
_entity_poly.pdbx_seq_one_letter_code
_entity_poly.pdbx_strand_id
1 'polypeptide(L)'
;MMSQQEEMIEHVEGAFPVAIPLENPPERTPTLLKQRVLNQLCVQFGIAEAEVLLPGPNDFADRPPYGFVAINRQMCLSGAIPPFNEFLRQILLRLTISPFQLHPNGYAILMGLCVLFRRTLDRLPSFEEICYLCTFAKNKDHPSIVLVRGARNRKLILDLPESAHGFLNQYFYIRCPAEFYADWRVGSEIFFLFFL
;
A
#
# COMPACT_ATOMS: atom_id res chain seq x y z
N MET A 1 -5.30 15.38 -31.20
CA MET A 1 -5.44 14.26 -30.25
C MET A 1 -4.05 13.72 -30.00
N MET A 2 -3.38 14.20 -28.96
CA MET A 2 -2.05 13.70 -28.59
C MET A 2 -2.25 12.58 -27.59
N SER A 3 -1.73 11.40 -27.91
CA SER A 3 -1.77 10.22 -27.05
C SER A 3 -0.95 10.50 -25.79
N GLN A 4 -1.59 10.37 -24.64
CA GLN A 4 -0.95 10.42 -23.35
C GLN A 4 -0.10 9.15 -23.20
N GLN A 5 1.22 9.27 -23.40
CA GLN A 5 2.17 8.23 -23.03
C GLN A 5 2.19 8.16 -21.49
N GLU A 6 1.62 7.11 -20.97
CA GLU A 6 1.87 6.68 -19.59
C GLU A 6 3.33 6.24 -19.53
N GLU A 7 4.12 6.80 -18.62
CA GLU A 7 5.42 6.25 -18.27
C GLU A 7 5.20 4.89 -17.59
N MET A 8 5.07 3.87 -18.42
CA MET A 8 5.13 2.48 -17.97
C MET A 8 6.58 2.17 -17.60
N ILE A 9 6.79 1.62 -16.42
CA ILE A 9 8.04 0.95 -16.08
C ILE A 9 8.14 -0.22 -17.08
N GLU A 10 9.03 -0.09 -18.07
CA GLU A 10 9.29 -1.17 -19.03
C GLU A 10 9.74 -2.42 -18.27
N HIS A 11 9.05 -3.51 -18.52
CA HIS A 11 9.50 -4.84 -18.10
C HIS A 11 10.75 -5.20 -18.93
N VAL A 12 11.90 -4.97 -18.39
CA VAL A 12 13.14 -5.58 -18.86
C VAL A 12 13.12 -7.02 -18.37
N GLU A 13 13.14 -8.00 -19.27
CA GLU A 13 13.26 -9.41 -18.92
C GLU A 13 14.46 -9.61 -17.98
N GLY A 14 14.19 -10.08 -16.76
CA GLY A 14 15.19 -10.37 -15.73
C GLY A 14 15.56 -9.24 -14.77
N ALA A 15 15.07 -8.01 -14.95
CA ALA A 15 15.26 -6.94 -13.97
C ALA A 15 14.11 -6.92 -12.96
N PHE A 16 14.42 -7.00 -11.67
CA PHE A 16 13.46 -6.69 -10.62
C PHE A 16 12.96 -5.25 -10.82
N PRO A 17 11.67 -4.96 -10.54
CA PRO A 17 11.19 -3.58 -10.60
C PRO A 17 12.10 -2.73 -9.72
N VAL A 18 12.70 -1.72 -10.34
CA VAL A 18 13.50 -0.72 -9.65
C VAL A 18 12.58 -0.03 -8.65
N ALA A 19 13.08 0.22 -7.44
CA ALA A 19 12.37 1.03 -6.45
C ALA A 19 11.71 2.23 -7.14
N ILE A 20 10.41 2.43 -6.92
CA ILE A 20 9.68 3.56 -7.51
C ILE A 20 10.09 4.81 -6.75
N PRO A 21 10.91 5.72 -7.31
CA PRO A 21 11.29 6.94 -6.61
C PRO A 21 10.04 7.80 -6.39
N LEU A 22 9.71 8.08 -5.16
CA LEU A 22 8.61 8.98 -4.81
C LEU A 22 9.19 10.38 -4.58
N GLU A 23 9.23 11.18 -5.65
CA GLU A 23 9.88 12.50 -5.65
C GLU A 23 9.16 13.56 -4.83
N ASN A 24 7.87 13.33 -4.52
CA ASN A 24 7.06 14.27 -3.75
C ASN A 24 6.48 13.59 -2.51
N PRO A 25 6.51 14.25 -1.34
CA PRO A 25 5.78 13.78 -0.19
C PRO A 25 4.28 13.71 -0.53
N PRO A 26 3.54 12.74 0.05
CA PRO A 26 2.10 12.68 -0.13
C PRO A 26 1.46 14.01 0.29
N GLU A 27 0.41 14.41 -0.42
CA GLU A 27 -0.39 15.57 -0.02
C GLU A 27 -0.79 15.45 1.45
N ARG A 28 -0.39 16.44 2.26
CA ARG A 28 -0.59 16.41 3.71
C ARG A 28 -2.05 16.70 4.05
N THR A 29 -2.85 15.68 3.96
CA THR A 29 -4.27 15.75 4.29
C THR A 29 -4.47 15.17 5.69
N PRO A 30 -5.05 15.92 6.64
CA PRO A 30 -5.38 15.37 7.96
C PRO A 30 -6.43 14.28 7.84
N THR A 31 -6.41 13.34 8.79
CA THR A 31 -7.44 12.29 8.79
C THR A 31 -8.82 12.85 9.14
N LEU A 32 -9.83 12.41 8.42
CA LEU A 32 -11.25 12.64 8.73
C LEU A 32 -11.87 11.44 9.46
N LEU A 33 -11.06 10.41 9.76
CA LEU A 33 -11.51 9.24 10.50
C LEU A 33 -11.91 9.65 11.91
N LYS A 34 -13.06 9.16 12.37
CA LYS A 34 -13.55 9.41 13.72
C LYS A 34 -13.26 8.23 14.64
N GLN A 35 -13.04 8.49 15.93
CA GLN A 35 -12.77 7.45 16.94
C GLN A 35 -13.79 6.31 16.90
N ARG A 36 -15.08 6.63 16.75
CA ARG A 36 -16.15 5.62 16.64
C ARG A 36 -15.91 4.65 15.47
N VAL A 37 -15.47 5.16 14.31
CA VAL A 37 -15.20 4.34 13.12
C VAL A 37 -13.96 3.50 13.34
N LEU A 38 -12.91 4.05 13.95
CA LEU A 38 -11.71 3.30 14.32
C LEU A 38 -12.04 2.14 15.26
N ASN A 39 -12.82 2.38 16.31
CA ASN A 39 -13.24 1.34 17.25
C ASN A 39 -14.05 0.23 16.53
N GLN A 40 -14.92 0.59 15.59
CA GLN A 40 -15.64 -0.39 14.77
C GLN A 40 -14.71 -1.24 13.91
N LEU A 41 -13.66 -0.64 13.32
CA LEU A 41 -12.65 -1.38 12.57
C LEU A 41 -11.86 -2.34 13.46
N CYS A 42 -11.46 -1.88 14.66
CA CYS A 42 -10.75 -2.73 15.62
C CYS A 42 -11.58 -3.97 15.97
N VAL A 43 -12.86 -3.80 16.27
CA VAL A 43 -13.77 -4.92 16.56
C VAL A 43 -13.95 -5.81 15.34
N GLN A 44 -14.21 -5.24 14.16
CA GLN A 44 -14.49 -5.98 12.92
C GLN A 44 -13.30 -6.84 12.50
N PHE A 45 -12.08 -6.35 12.67
CA PHE A 45 -10.86 -7.00 12.17
C PHE A 45 -10.01 -7.62 13.28
N GLY A 46 -10.45 -7.58 14.53
CA GLY A 46 -9.70 -8.15 15.65
C GLY A 46 -8.39 -7.42 15.96
N ILE A 47 -8.30 -6.12 15.66
CA ILE A 47 -7.13 -5.29 15.96
C ILE A 47 -7.25 -4.82 17.42
N ALA A 48 -6.21 -5.06 18.23
CA ALA A 48 -6.22 -4.59 19.62
C ALA A 48 -6.21 -3.05 19.68
N GLU A 49 -7.10 -2.46 20.48
CA GLU A 49 -7.20 -1.00 20.61
C GLU A 49 -5.91 -0.34 21.10
N ALA A 50 -5.13 -1.04 21.92
CA ALA A 50 -3.82 -0.57 22.40
C ALA A 50 -2.76 -0.46 21.29
N GLU A 51 -3.00 -1.09 20.14
CA GLU A 51 -2.10 -1.09 18.98
C GLU A 51 -2.43 0.01 17.97
N VAL A 52 -3.49 0.77 18.17
CA VAL A 52 -3.94 1.79 17.24
C VAL A 52 -3.95 3.18 17.86
N LEU A 53 -3.72 4.19 17.02
CA LEU A 53 -3.76 5.59 17.43
C LEU A 53 -4.48 6.40 16.34
N LEU A 54 -5.47 7.19 16.75
CA LEU A 54 -6.12 8.14 15.86
C LEU A 54 -5.23 9.39 15.73
N PRO A 55 -4.82 9.77 14.50
CA PRO A 55 -4.03 11.00 14.30
C PRO A 55 -4.77 12.26 14.75
N GLY A 56 -4.04 13.19 15.33
CA GLY A 56 -4.51 14.53 15.61
C GLY A 56 -4.60 15.41 14.35
N PRO A 57 -5.05 16.66 14.48
CA PRO A 57 -5.27 17.56 13.34
C PRO A 57 -3.98 17.97 12.60
N ASN A 58 -2.83 17.86 13.26
CA ASN A 58 -1.51 18.18 12.71
C ASN A 58 -0.64 16.95 12.44
N ASP A 59 -1.22 15.77 12.56
CA ASP A 59 -0.54 14.51 12.32
C ASP A 59 -0.89 14.01 10.91
N PHE A 60 0.13 13.64 10.14
CA PHE A 60 -0.02 13.26 8.72
C PHE A 60 0.51 11.85 8.46
N ALA A 61 -0.05 11.21 7.45
CA ALA A 61 0.29 9.83 7.09
C ALA A 61 1.77 9.63 6.72
N ASP A 62 2.45 10.66 6.24
CA ASP A 62 3.88 10.65 5.87
C ASP A 62 4.81 10.74 7.08
N ARG A 63 4.29 11.11 8.25
CA ARG A 63 5.08 11.30 9.49
C ARG A 63 4.40 10.67 10.71
N PRO A 64 4.20 9.35 10.71
CA PRO A 64 3.65 8.68 11.88
C PRO A 64 4.60 8.81 13.06
N PRO A 65 4.09 8.77 14.30
CA PRO A 65 4.92 8.70 15.50
C PRO A 65 5.88 7.51 15.46
N TYR A 66 6.97 7.60 16.22
CA TYR A 66 7.93 6.50 16.29
C TYR A 66 7.27 5.20 16.75
N GLY A 67 7.57 4.10 16.05
CA GLY A 67 6.97 2.77 16.30
C GLY A 67 5.57 2.59 15.72
N PHE A 68 5.09 3.54 14.90
CA PHE A 68 3.80 3.43 14.22
C PHE A 68 3.94 3.59 12.70
N VAL A 69 2.99 3.06 11.96
CA VAL A 69 2.83 3.25 10.52
C VAL A 69 1.40 3.69 10.21
N ALA A 70 1.24 4.49 9.17
CA ALA A 70 -0.09 4.89 8.72
C ALA A 70 -0.76 3.75 7.94
N ILE A 71 -2.02 3.50 8.27
CA ILE A 71 -2.86 2.47 7.66
C ILE A 71 -4.14 3.12 7.18
N ASN A 72 -4.51 2.81 5.96
CA ASN A 72 -5.73 3.29 5.37
C ASN A 72 -6.93 2.37 5.73
N ARG A 73 -8.08 2.95 6.04
CA ARG A 73 -9.31 2.20 6.32
C ARG A 73 -9.69 1.25 5.18
N GLN A 74 -9.59 1.72 3.92
CA GLN A 74 -9.98 0.92 2.75
C GLN A 74 -9.04 -0.27 2.53
N MET A 75 -7.79 -0.18 2.95
CA MET A 75 -6.85 -1.31 2.94
C MET A 75 -7.38 -2.45 3.81
N CYS A 76 -7.84 -2.16 5.04
CA CYS A 76 -8.44 -3.17 5.91
C CYS A 76 -9.70 -3.78 5.28
N LEU A 77 -10.55 -2.97 4.67
CA LEU A 77 -11.75 -3.43 3.96
C LEU A 77 -11.40 -4.30 2.72
N SER A 78 -10.24 -4.14 2.15
CA SER A 78 -9.72 -4.98 1.06
C SER A 78 -9.08 -6.29 1.54
N GLY A 79 -9.14 -6.59 2.83
CA GLY A 79 -8.60 -7.80 3.43
C GLY A 79 -7.12 -7.76 3.82
N ALA A 80 -6.45 -6.61 3.64
CA ALA A 80 -5.08 -6.40 4.11
C ALA A 80 -5.10 -5.90 5.56
N ILE A 81 -5.25 -6.83 6.48
CA ILE A 81 -5.39 -6.57 7.91
C ILE A 81 -4.03 -6.78 8.59
N PRO A 82 -3.53 -5.81 9.40
CA PRO A 82 -2.34 -6.04 10.22
C PRO A 82 -2.57 -7.06 11.34
N PRO A 83 -1.53 -7.85 11.73
CA PRO A 83 -0.20 -7.87 11.15
C PRO A 83 -0.20 -8.49 9.75
N PHE A 84 0.49 -7.83 8.81
CA PHE A 84 0.51 -8.30 7.42
C PHE A 84 1.18 -9.66 7.29
N ASN A 85 0.63 -10.49 6.40
CA ASN A 85 1.26 -11.75 6.05
C ASN A 85 2.60 -11.51 5.30
N GLU A 86 3.45 -12.51 5.28
CA GLU A 86 4.79 -12.42 4.69
C GLU A 86 4.74 -12.01 3.21
N PHE A 87 3.78 -12.50 2.44
CA PHE A 87 3.61 -12.13 1.04
C PHE A 87 3.46 -10.61 0.86
N LEU A 88 2.50 -10.00 1.58
CA LEU A 88 2.25 -8.58 1.45
C LEU A 88 3.42 -7.73 1.94
N ARG A 89 4.09 -8.18 3.02
CA ARG A 89 5.33 -7.55 3.51
C ARG A 89 6.40 -7.54 2.43
N GLN A 90 6.66 -8.68 1.78
CA GLN A 90 7.66 -8.79 0.72
C GLN A 90 7.33 -7.89 -0.48
N ILE A 91 6.07 -7.75 -0.86
CA ILE A 91 5.66 -6.82 -1.91
C ILE A 91 6.01 -5.38 -1.53
N LEU A 92 5.61 -4.93 -0.33
CA LEU A 92 5.87 -3.57 0.13
C LEU A 92 7.37 -3.26 0.23
N LEU A 93 8.15 -4.21 0.76
CA LEU A 93 9.62 -4.12 0.86
C LEU A 93 10.29 -4.01 -0.51
N ARG A 94 9.94 -4.88 -1.45
CA ARG A 94 10.52 -4.88 -2.80
C ARG A 94 10.15 -3.64 -3.61
N LEU A 95 8.97 -3.05 -3.35
CA LEU A 95 8.56 -1.78 -3.93
C LEU A 95 9.15 -0.57 -3.18
N THR A 96 9.78 -0.79 -2.01
CA THR A 96 10.30 0.27 -1.12
C THR A 96 9.25 1.32 -0.75
N ILE A 97 8.03 0.88 -0.47
CA ILE A 97 6.92 1.74 -0.11
C ILE A 97 6.37 1.40 1.27
N SER A 98 5.85 2.41 1.97
CA SER A 98 5.09 2.19 3.19
C SER A 98 3.68 1.64 2.87
N PRO A 99 3.02 1.01 3.85
CA PRO A 99 1.66 0.51 3.63
C PRO A 99 0.68 1.57 3.12
N PHE A 100 0.79 2.81 3.57
CA PHE A 100 -0.11 3.90 3.15
C PHE A 100 0.04 4.28 1.67
N GLN A 101 1.20 4.02 1.08
CA GLN A 101 1.53 4.41 -0.29
C GLN A 101 0.97 3.46 -1.36
N LEU A 102 0.46 2.30 -0.99
CA LEU A 102 -0.23 1.42 -1.92
C LEU A 102 -1.71 1.77 -1.99
N HIS A 103 -2.21 2.01 -3.20
CA HIS A 103 -3.63 2.33 -3.42
C HIS A 103 -4.55 1.19 -2.93
N PRO A 104 -5.71 1.47 -2.32
CA PRO A 104 -6.63 0.45 -1.80
C PRO A 104 -7.01 -0.65 -2.80
N ASN A 105 -7.25 -0.31 -4.07
CA ASN A 105 -7.54 -1.30 -5.11
C ASN A 105 -6.33 -2.22 -5.36
N GLY A 106 -5.12 -1.74 -5.13
CA GLY A 106 -3.91 -2.56 -5.18
C GLY A 106 -3.94 -3.66 -4.11
N TYR A 107 -4.35 -3.32 -2.90
CA TYR A 107 -4.56 -4.33 -1.85
C TYR A 107 -5.62 -5.35 -2.23
N ALA A 108 -6.76 -4.92 -2.78
CA ALA A 108 -7.81 -5.83 -3.21
C ALA A 108 -7.32 -6.79 -4.30
N ILE A 109 -6.52 -6.33 -5.26
CA ILE A 109 -5.91 -7.18 -6.30
C ILE A 109 -4.94 -8.18 -5.67
N LEU A 110 -4.00 -7.72 -4.85
CA LEU A 110 -2.99 -8.59 -4.24
C LEU A 110 -3.62 -9.63 -3.30
N MET A 111 -4.56 -9.24 -2.47
CA MET A 111 -5.27 -10.16 -1.57
C MET A 111 -6.16 -11.14 -2.36
N GLY A 112 -6.80 -10.68 -3.43
CA GLY A 112 -7.55 -11.56 -4.34
C GLY A 112 -6.66 -12.61 -5.00
N LEU A 113 -5.46 -12.25 -5.45
CA LEU A 113 -4.46 -13.18 -5.97
C LEU A 113 -3.98 -14.17 -4.90
N CYS A 114 -3.76 -13.71 -3.65
CA CYS A 114 -3.45 -14.63 -2.55
C CYS A 114 -4.53 -15.70 -2.37
N VAL A 115 -5.80 -15.30 -2.38
CA VAL A 115 -6.93 -16.23 -2.24
C VAL A 115 -6.99 -17.19 -3.43
N LEU A 116 -6.80 -16.69 -4.64
CA LEU A 116 -6.80 -17.51 -5.85
C LEU A 116 -5.70 -18.58 -5.80
N PHE A 117 -4.47 -18.17 -5.53
CA PHE A 117 -3.32 -19.09 -5.48
C PHE A 117 -3.46 -20.10 -4.36
N ARG A 118 -3.96 -19.69 -3.19
CA ARG A 118 -4.25 -20.62 -2.08
C ARG A 118 -5.28 -21.66 -2.49
N ARG A 119 -6.35 -21.26 -3.16
CA ARG A 119 -7.44 -22.18 -3.55
C ARG A 119 -7.05 -23.11 -4.69
N THR A 120 -6.23 -22.67 -5.62
CA THR A 120 -5.92 -23.42 -6.84
C THR A 120 -4.59 -24.19 -6.75
N LEU A 121 -3.60 -23.64 -6.03
CA LEU A 121 -2.22 -24.15 -6.00
C LEU A 121 -1.73 -24.47 -4.59
N ASP A 122 -2.57 -24.27 -3.57
CA ASP A 122 -2.27 -24.45 -2.13
C ASP A 122 -1.02 -23.70 -1.65
N ARG A 123 -0.67 -22.60 -2.28
CA ARG A 123 0.46 -21.75 -1.91
C ARG A 123 0.14 -20.26 -2.15
N LEU A 124 1.00 -19.37 -1.66
CA LEU A 124 0.97 -17.95 -2.02
C LEU A 124 1.69 -17.72 -3.35
N PRO A 125 1.33 -16.67 -4.10
CA PRO A 125 2.07 -16.28 -5.30
C PRO A 125 3.48 -15.81 -4.95
N SER A 126 4.45 -16.03 -5.81
CA SER A 126 5.77 -15.42 -5.71
C SER A 126 5.72 -13.96 -6.19
N PHE A 127 6.76 -13.19 -5.87
CA PHE A 127 6.87 -11.81 -6.35
C PHE A 127 6.96 -11.74 -7.88
N GLU A 128 7.68 -12.68 -8.49
CA GLU A 128 7.85 -12.79 -9.93
C GLU A 128 6.51 -13.09 -10.62
N GLU A 129 5.70 -13.97 -10.04
CA GLU A 129 4.34 -14.25 -10.52
C GLU A 129 3.45 -13.01 -10.43
N ILE A 130 3.56 -12.23 -9.35
CA ILE A 130 2.85 -10.95 -9.23
C ILE A 130 3.33 -9.98 -10.31
N CYS A 131 4.62 -9.83 -10.56
CA CYS A 131 5.15 -8.97 -11.62
C CYS A 131 4.72 -9.43 -13.03
N TYR A 132 4.50 -10.73 -13.22
CA TYR A 132 3.95 -11.24 -14.48
C TYR A 132 2.46 -10.94 -14.65
N LEU A 133 1.70 -10.97 -13.56
CA LEU A 133 0.25 -10.77 -13.55
C LEU A 133 -0.15 -9.30 -13.44
N CYS A 134 0.67 -8.49 -12.79
CA CYS A 134 0.38 -7.10 -12.44
C CYS A 134 1.45 -6.15 -12.94
N THR A 135 1.07 -4.91 -13.14
CA THR A 135 1.95 -3.76 -13.31
C THR A 135 1.80 -2.83 -12.11
N PHE A 136 2.90 -2.20 -11.71
CA PHE A 136 2.94 -1.19 -10.66
C PHE A 136 3.23 0.16 -11.32
N ALA A 137 2.48 1.18 -10.99
CA ALA A 137 2.62 2.51 -11.58
C ALA A 137 2.36 3.60 -10.54
N LYS A 138 2.97 4.76 -10.70
CA LYS A 138 2.62 5.95 -9.90
C LYS A 138 1.22 6.42 -10.27
N ASN A 139 0.47 6.88 -9.27
CA ASN A 139 -0.78 7.60 -9.51
C ASN A 139 -0.46 8.99 -10.09
N LYS A 140 -1.14 9.40 -11.15
CA LYS A 140 -0.91 10.71 -11.81
C LYS A 140 -1.28 11.89 -10.91
N ASP A 141 -2.41 11.75 -10.18
CA ASP A 141 -2.93 12.82 -9.32
C ASP A 141 -2.22 12.85 -7.96
N HIS A 142 -1.68 11.72 -7.53
CA HIS A 142 -0.99 11.54 -6.25
C HIS A 142 0.29 10.74 -6.46
N PRO A 143 1.40 11.35 -6.91
CA PRO A 143 2.63 10.63 -7.31
C PRO A 143 3.29 9.80 -6.20
N SER A 144 2.95 10.06 -4.95
CA SER A 144 3.37 9.25 -3.80
C SER A 144 2.61 7.94 -3.64
N ILE A 145 1.55 7.73 -4.42
CA ILE A 145 0.71 6.54 -4.36
C ILE A 145 1.02 5.60 -5.52
N VAL A 146 1.20 4.33 -5.20
CA VAL A 146 1.42 3.26 -6.17
C VAL A 146 0.11 2.56 -6.50
N LEU A 147 -0.19 2.45 -7.76
CA LEU A 147 -1.31 1.70 -8.31
C LEU A 147 -0.85 0.28 -8.68
N VAL A 148 -1.71 -0.69 -8.46
CA VAL A 148 -1.56 -2.05 -9.02
C VAL A 148 -2.65 -2.27 -10.06
N ARG A 149 -2.26 -2.74 -11.22
CA ARG A 149 -3.18 -3.04 -12.33
C ARG A 149 -2.85 -4.41 -12.90
N GLY A 150 -3.81 -5.08 -13.49
CA GLY A 150 -3.54 -6.30 -14.25
C GLY A 150 -2.63 -6.01 -15.45
N ALA A 151 -1.61 -6.83 -15.63
CA ALA A 151 -0.71 -6.73 -16.78
C ALA A 151 -1.50 -6.88 -18.09
N ARG A 152 -1.06 -6.19 -19.15
CA ARG A 152 -1.69 -6.19 -20.47
C ARG A 152 -3.18 -5.81 -20.45
N ASN A 153 -3.56 -4.87 -19.58
CA ASN A 153 -4.93 -4.39 -19.38
C ASN A 153 -5.95 -5.49 -19.02
N ARG A 154 -5.50 -6.58 -18.41
CA ARG A 154 -6.38 -7.65 -17.93
C ARG A 154 -7.07 -7.20 -16.64
N LYS A 155 -8.38 -7.42 -16.57
CA LYS A 155 -9.12 -7.29 -15.31
C LYS A 155 -8.90 -8.57 -14.49
N LEU A 156 -8.00 -8.52 -13.51
CA LEU A 156 -7.71 -9.67 -12.63
C LEU A 156 -8.81 -9.89 -11.60
N ILE A 157 -9.45 -8.83 -11.18
CA ILE A 157 -10.61 -8.84 -10.26
C ILE A 157 -11.71 -8.01 -10.90
N LEU A 158 -12.90 -8.60 -10.97
CA LEU A 158 -14.10 -7.92 -11.45
C LEU A 158 -14.68 -7.05 -10.33
N ASP A 159 -15.45 -6.04 -10.70
CA ASP A 159 -16.21 -5.18 -9.79
C ASP A 159 -15.39 -4.44 -8.72
N LEU A 160 -14.09 -4.23 -8.99
CA LEU A 160 -13.34 -3.28 -8.17
C LEU A 160 -13.96 -1.87 -8.33
N PRO A 161 -14.07 -1.11 -7.24
CA PRO A 161 -14.47 0.29 -7.34
C PRO A 161 -13.57 1.04 -8.31
N GLU A 162 -14.13 1.86 -9.19
CA GLU A 162 -13.35 2.64 -10.17
C GLU A 162 -12.36 3.57 -9.46
N SER A 163 -12.75 4.10 -8.30
CA SER A 163 -11.84 4.85 -7.43
C SER A 163 -12.19 4.65 -5.95
N ALA A 164 -11.18 4.63 -5.11
CA ALA A 164 -11.35 4.68 -3.65
C ALA A 164 -11.30 6.16 -3.21
N HIS A 165 -12.35 6.93 -3.56
CA HIS A 165 -12.42 8.36 -3.21
C HIS A 165 -12.21 8.58 -1.72
N GLY A 166 -11.43 9.61 -1.36
CA GLY A 166 -11.21 10.03 0.02
C GLY A 166 -10.37 9.06 0.87
N PHE A 167 -9.68 8.08 0.27
CA PHE A 167 -8.84 7.17 1.05
C PHE A 167 -7.66 7.88 1.72
N LEU A 168 -7.14 8.95 1.13
CA LEU A 168 -6.00 9.71 1.65
C LEU A 168 -6.29 10.38 3.01
N ASN A 169 -7.56 10.63 3.31
CA ASN A 169 -7.99 11.24 4.57
C ASN A 169 -8.76 10.28 5.49
N GLN A 170 -8.67 8.97 5.28
CA GLN A 170 -9.29 7.94 6.12
C GLN A 170 -8.23 6.97 6.65
N TYR A 171 -7.29 7.48 7.41
CA TYR A 171 -6.19 6.70 7.96
C TYR A 171 -6.10 6.80 9.48
N PHE A 172 -5.42 5.85 10.06
CA PHE A 172 -5.04 5.77 11.45
C PHE A 172 -3.62 5.21 11.54
N TYR A 173 -3.01 5.29 12.70
CA TYR A 173 -1.71 4.69 12.95
C TYR A 173 -1.88 3.35 13.66
N ILE A 174 -1.06 2.39 13.27
CA ILE A 174 -0.95 1.12 13.96
C ILE A 174 0.49 0.92 14.42
N ARG A 175 0.64 0.33 15.61
CA ARG A 175 1.95 -0.02 16.16
C ARG A 175 2.64 -1.01 15.22
N CYS A 176 3.88 -0.69 14.87
CA CYS A 176 4.70 -1.53 14.02
C CYS A 176 5.76 -2.22 14.87
N PRO A 177 5.90 -3.56 14.81
CA PRO A 177 7.01 -4.25 15.43
C PRO A 177 8.36 -3.66 15.00
N ALA A 178 9.32 -3.59 15.93
CA ALA A 178 10.61 -2.93 15.70
C ALA A 178 11.37 -3.47 14.48
N GLU A 179 11.26 -4.78 14.24
CA GLU A 179 11.85 -5.45 13.09
C GLU A 179 11.32 -5.00 11.73
N PHE A 180 10.11 -4.41 11.68
CA PHE A 180 9.49 -3.94 10.44
C PHE A 180 9.48 -2.42 10.32
N TYR A 181 9.76 -1.72 11.42
CA TYR A 181 9.66 -0.26 11.46
C TYR A 181 10.74 0.40 10.57
N ALA A 182 11.96 -0.13 10.58
CA ALA A 182 13.04 0.34 9.72
C ALA A 182 12.67 0.18 8.24
N ASP A 183 12.10 -0.98 7.88
CA ASP A 183 11.75 -1.33 6.50
C ASP A 183 10.64 -0.43 5.93
N TRP A 184 9.68 0.02 6.76
CA TRP A 184 8.52 0.80 6.30
C TRP A 184 8.66 2.32 6.44
N ARG A 185 9.69 2.76 7.16
CA ARG A 185 10.09 4.18 7.22
C ARG A 185 10.89 4.63 6.00
N VAL A 186 11.40 3.68 5.24
CA VAL A 186 12.35 3.90 4.13
C VAL A 186 11.83 4.85 3.05
N GLY A 187 10.51 4.98 2.90
CA GLY A 187 9.94 5.87 1.89
C GLY A 187 10.13 7.38 2.12
N SER A 188 10.54 7.83 3.31
CA SER A 188 10.66 9.26 3.61
C SER A 188 12.07 9.76 3.96
N GLU A 189 12.97 8.92 4.44
CA GLU A 189 14.28 9.40 4.96
C GLU A 189 15.53 8.71 4.40
N ILE A 190 15.47 7.50 3.85
CA ILE A 190 16.67 6.78 3.36
C ILE A 190 17.20 7.32 2.02
N PHE A 191 16.45 8.15 1.29
CA PHE A 191 16.96 8.80 0.08
C PHE A 191 18.15 9.75 0.34
N PHE A 192 18.41 10.15 1.58
CA PHE A 192 19.53 11.03 1.92
C PHE A 192 20.85 10.30 2.23
N LEU A 193 20.83 8.98 2.48
CA LEU A 193 22.04 8.24 2.93
C LEU A 193 22.77 7.45 1.83
N PHE A 194 22.21 7.33 0.63
CA PHE A 194 22.86 6.62 -0.49
C PHE A 194 23.44 7.54 -1.58
N PHE A 195 23.44 8.86 -1.38
CA PHE A 195 24.04 9.84 -2.31
C PHE A 195 25.06 10.78 -1.64
N LEU A 196 25.77 10.33 -0.63
CA LEU A 196 27.00 10.98 -0.13
C LEU A 196 28.21 10.09 -0.35
#